data_f25fa4a4d65dcbee39ec5d1c530c81c0
#
_entry.id   f25fa4a4d65dcbee39ec5d1c530c81c0
#
_cell.length_a   1.000
_cell.length_b   1.000
_cell.length_c   1.000
_cell.angle_alpha   90.00
_cell.angle_beta   90.00
_cell.angle_gamma   90.00
#
_symmetry.space_group_name_H-M   'P 1'
#
loop_
_entity.id
_entity.type
_entity.pdbx_description
1 polymer ?
#
loop_
_entity_poly.entity_id
_entity_poly.type
_entity_poly.pdbx_seq_one_letter_code
_entity_poly.pdbx_strand_id
1 'polypeptide(L)'
;GPGSYEAPAGLIEGEIAAKWQYKVKNGKMIYAFESDTKIDDDILKQELGTNSDVQLKNIVRTIQKEQNAIIRNTHDRILAIQGAAGSGKTSVALHRIAYLLYHDREHLKSSNVLILSPNSVFSDYISHILPELGEENIQEMSFDLFAYRELKGIVPDCEDRYDQLERTMKLQDPYLTERFEEKQSEGFVGMMEGFLARLEDELMD
;
A
#
# COMPACT_ATOMS: atom_id res chain seq x y z
N GLY A 1 -3.37 12.85 -26.11
CA GLY A 1 -4.58 12.13 -25.68
C GLY A 1 -5.76 13.07 -25.46
N PRO A 2 -6.99 12.56 -25.28
CA PRO A 2 -8.17 13.39 -25.06
C PRO A 2 -8.03 14.19 -23.75
N GLY A 3 -8.53 15.42 -23.77
CA GLY A 3 -8.59 16.28 -22.61
C GLY A 3 -9.76 17.24 -22.70
N SER A 4 -10.33 17.61 -21.55
CA SER A 4 -11.39 18.58 -21.48
C SER A 4 -11.16 19.54 -20.32
N TYR A 5 -11.68 20.75 -20.45
CA TYR A 5 -11.70 21.72 -19.36
C TYR A 5 -12.96 22.56 -19.43
N GLU A 6 -13.40 23.03 -18.28
CA GLU A 6 -14.57 23.88 -18.18
C GLU A 6 -14.17 25.35 -18.34
N ALA A 7 -14.67 25.97 -19.40
CA ALA A 7 -14.49 27.40 -19.68
C ALA A 7 -15.79 28.13 -19.39
N PRO A 8 -15.77 29.49 -19.23
CA PRO A 8 -16.98 30.27 -19.05
C PRO A 8 -18.04 30.10 -20.15
N ALA A 9 -17.61 29.65 -21.34
CA ALA A 9 -18.48 29.37 -22.50
C ALA A 9 -18.99 27.93 -22.58
N GLY A 10 -18.65 27.06 -21.62
CA GLY A 10 -19.00 25.64 -21.56
C GLY A 10 -17.79 24.71 -21.60
N LEU A 11 -18.07 23.40 -21.66
CA LEU A 11 -17.03 22.35 -21.72
C LEU A 11 -16.32 22.39 -23.08
N ILE A 12 -15.00 22.55 -23.06
CA ILE A 12 -14.16 22.48 -24.24
C ILE A 12 -13.43 21.13 -24.22
N GLU A 13 -13.63 20.34 -25.24
CA GLU A 13 -12.96 19.07 -25.47
C GLU A 13 -11.91 19.22 -26.58
N GLY A 14 -10.80 18.54 -26.43
CA GLY A 14 -9.74 18.59 -27.41
C GLY A 14 -8.70 17.51 -27.21
N GLU A 15 -7.69 17.49 -28.06
CA GLU A 15 -6.56 16.59 -27.96
C GLU A 15 -5.36 17.33 -27.38
N ILE A 16 -4.82 16.75 -26.27
CA ILE A 16 -3.59 17.28 -25.65
C ILE A 16 -2.42 16.73 -26.47
N ALA A 17 -1.77 17.62 -27.20
CA ALA A 17 -0.61 17.28 -28.03
C ALA A 17 0.63 17.01 -27.19
N ALA A 18 0.87 17.81 -26.12
CA ALA A 18 2.02 17.67 -25.23
C ALA A 18 1.70 18.17 -23.84
N LYS A 19 2.25 17.52 -22.82
CA LYS A 19 2.23 17.97 -21.42
C LYS A 19 3.66 18.20 -20.96
N TRP A 20 3.92 19.38 -20.38
CA TRP A 20 5.23 19.75 -19.91
C TRP A 20 5.20 19.96 -18.40
N GLN A 21 6.17 19.39 -17.69
CA GLN A 21 6.47 19.73 -16.30
C GLN A 21 7.72 20.60 -16.26
N TYR A 22 7.65 21.68 -15.50
CA TYR A 22 8.80 22.59 -15.35
C TYR A 22 8.83 23.20 -13.95
N LYS A 23 10.03 23.58 -13.51
CA LYS A 23 10.25 24.30 -12.26
C LYS A 23 11.04 25.56 -12.54
N VAL A 24 10.51 26.68 -12.09
CA VAL A 24 11.19 27.98 -12.15
C VAL A 24 11.47 28.44 -10.72
N LYS A 25 12.72 28.83 -10.42
CA LYS A 25 13.11 29.37 -9.12
C LYS A 25 13.92 30.65 -9.36
N ASN A 26 13.54 31.73 -8.73
CA ASN A 26 14.22 33.06 -8.87
C ASN A 26 14.38 33.49 -10.34
N GLY A 27 13.37 33.30 -11.16
CA GLY A 27 13.38 33.64 -12.58
C GLY A 27 14.22 32.71 -13.49
N LYS A 28 14.81 31.65 -12.94
CA LYS A 28 15.60 30.67 -13.72
C LYS A 28 14.86 29.35 -13.84
N MET A 29 14.87 28.82 -15.05
CA MET A 29 14.37 27.45 -15.33
C MET A 29 15.33 26.45 -14.69
N ILE A 30 14.83 25.63 -13.78
CA ILE A 30 15.60 24.56 -13.14
C ILE A 30 15.52 23.28 -13.98
N TYR A 31 14.32 22.90 -14.40
CA TYR A 31 14.10 21.81 -15.35
C TYR A 31 12.85 22.05 -16.18
N ALA A 32 12.81 21.43 -17.35
CA ALA A 32 11.62 21.26 -18.18
C ALA A 32 11.72 19.95 -18.94
N PHE A 33 10.67 19.16 -18.91
CA PHE A 33 10.59 17.92 -19.68
C PHE A 33 9.14 17.61 -20.06
N GLU A 34 8.96 16.91 -21.16
CA GLU A 34 7.65 16.44 -21.59
C GLU A 34 7.30 15.15 -20.89
N SER A 35 6.09 15.07 -20.30
CA SER A 35 5.61 13.87 -19.64
C SER A 35 4.09 13.79 -19.69
N ASP A 36 3.58 12.63 -20.11
CA ASP A 36 2.14 12.36 -20.12
C ASP A 36 1.56 12.15 -18.73
N THR A 37 2.40 11.78 -17.77
CA THR A 37 2.03 11.56 -16.36
C THR A 37 2.74 12.56 -15.46
N LYS A 38 2.06 12.97 -14.39
CA LYS A 38 2.67 13.82 -13.37
C LYS A 38 3.73 13.03 -12.62
N ILE A 39 4.96 13.53 -12.59
CA ILE A 39 6.08 12.98 -11.85
C ILE A 39 6.21 13.81 -10.57
N ASP A 40 6.17 13.19 -9.40
CA ASP A 40 6.22 13.89 -8.13
C ASP A 40 7.63 13.80 -7.46
N ASP A 41 8.47 12.85 -7.85
CA ASP A 41 9.85 12.71 -7.37
C ASP A 41 10.77 13.83 -7.91
N ASP A 42 11.29 14.67 -7.02
CA ASP A 42 12.12 15.81 -7.41
C ASP A 42 13.50 15.42 -7.95
N ILE A 43 14.10 14.33 -7.48
CA ILE A 43 15.38 13.82 -7.99
C ILE A 43 15.16 13.32 -9.43
N LEU A 44 14.11 12.55 -9.64
CA LEU A 44 13.75 12.03 -10.96
C LEU A 44 13.40 13.17 -11.93
N LYS A 45 12.71 14.22 -11.47
CA LYS A 45 12.41 15.41 -12.27
C LYS A 45 13.69 16.11 -12.73
N GLN A 46 14.67 16.22 -11.85
CA GLN A 46 15.96 16.83 -12.16
C GLN A 46 16.74 15.99 -13.18
N GLU A 47 16.82 14.69 -12.98
CA GLU A 47 17.47 13.76 -13.91
C GLU A 47 16.82 13.75 -15.30
N LEU A 48 15.49 13.72 -15.36
CA LEU A 48 14.76 13.79 -16.62
C LEU A 48 14.93 15.14 -17.35
N GLY A 49 15.10 16.21 -16.60
CA GLY A 49 15.33 17.56 -17.17
C GLY A 49 16.76 17.78 -17.67
N THR A 50 17.75 17.10 -17.09
CA THR A 50 19.17 17.25 -17.43
C THR A 50 19.66 16.18 -18.43
N ASN A 51 19.07 14.98 -18.38
CA ASN A 51 19.50 13.86 -19.20
C ASN A 51 18.78 13.85 -20.56
N SER A 52 19.55 13.76 -21.65
CA SER A 52 19.04 13.72 -23.03
C SER A 52 18.76 12.30 -23.54
N ASP A 53 18.99 11.27 -22.71
CA ASP A 53 18.80 9.88 -23.11
C ASP A 53 17.29 9.55 -23.28
N VAL A 54 16.90 9.33 -24.52
CA VAL A 54 15.53 9.01 -24.92
C VAL A 54 15.10 7.64 -24.39
N GLN A 55 16.03 6.68 -24.32
CA GLN A 55 15.72 5.34 -23.82
C GLN A 55 15.41 5.37 -22.32
N LEU A 56 16.21 6.08 -21.53
CA LEU A 56 15.95 6.24 -20.10
C LEU A 56 14.60 6.93 -19.84
N LYS A 57 14.30 7.98 -20.59
CA LYS A 57 12.99 8.67 -20.49
C LYS A 57 11.81 7.76 -20.78
N ASN A 58 11.93 6.91 -21.80
CA ASN A 58 10.87 5.96 -22.13
C ASN A 58 10.68 4.87 -21.08
N ILE A 59 11.77 4.34 -20.49
CA ILE A 59 11.72 3.37 -19.40
C ILE A 59 11.00 3.97 -18.19
N VAL A 60 11.40 5.17 -17.78
CA VAL A 60 10.78 5.87 -16.64
C VAL A 60 9.29 6.14 -16.87
N ARG A 61 8.92 6.58 -18.08
CA ARG A 61 7.50 6.79 -18.44
C ARG A 61 6.68 5.50 -18.34
N THR A 62 7.23 4.39 -18.79
CA THR A 62 6.54 3.09 -18.74
C THR A 62 6.32 2.63 -17.30
N ILE A 63 7.36 2.67 -16.46
CA ILE A 63 7.27 2.30 -15.04
C ILE A 63 6.22 3.16 -14.35
N GLN A 64 6.24 4.47 -14.54
CA GLN A 64 5.28 5.37 -13.90
C GLN A 64 3.85 5.18 -14.38
N LYS A 65 3.65 4.84 -15.66
CA LYS A 65 2.32 4.53 -16.19
C LYS A 65 1.73 3.30 -15.51
N GLU A 66 2.54 2.26 -15.33
CA GLU A 66 2.13 1.03 -14.64
C GLU A 66 1.84 1.29 -13.15
N GLN A 67 2.70 2.03 -12.47
CA GLN A 67 2.48 2.42 -11.07
C GLN A 67 1.21 3.26 -10.91
N ASN A 68 0.97 4.23 -11.78
CA ASN A 68 -0.24 5.05 -11.77
C ASN A 68 -1.51 4.23 -11.99
N ALA A 69 -1.48 3.21 -12.83
CA ALA A 69 -2.62 2.32 -13.03
C ALA A 69 -2.99 1.60 -11.72
N ILE A 70 -2.00 1.14 -10.95
CA ILE A 70 -2.19 0.51 -9.65
C ILE A 70 -2.71 1.53 -8.62
N ILE A 71 -2.09 2.70 -8.53
CA ILE A 71 -2.46 3.76 -7.58
C ILE A 71 -3.91 4.19 -7.76
N ARG A 72 -4.38 4.33 -8.99
CA ARG A 72 -5.71 4.84 -9.33
C ARG A 72 -6.78 3.77 -9.51
N ASN A 73 -6.45 2.52 -9.29
CA ASN A 73 -7.42 1.44 -9.38
C ASN A 73 -8.41 1.52 -8.20
N THR A 74 -9.65 1.88 -8.45
CA THR A 74 -10.75 1.97 -7.46
C THR A 74 -11.74 0.83 -7.58
N HIS A 75 -11.55 -0.08 -8.54
CA HIS A 75 -12.52 -1.13 -8.86
C HIS A 75 -12.23 -2.43 -8.11
N ASP A 76 -10.94 -2.77 -7.94
CA ASP A 76 -10.56 -4.03 -7.31
C ASP A 76 -10.68 -3.96 -5.80
N ARG A 77 -11.48 -4.85 -5.24
CA ARG A 77 -11.64 -5.00 -3.79
C ARG A 77 -10.39 -5.57 -3.14
N ILE A 78 -9.71 -6.48 -3.82
CA ILE A 78 -8.46 -7.10 -3.37
C ILE A 78 -7.41 -6.85 -4.46
N LEU A 79 -6.27 -6.29 -4.07
CA LEU A 79 -5.18 -5.99 -4.97
C LEU A 79 -3.87 -6.57 -4.42
N ALA A 80 -3.25 -7.48 -5.17
CA ALA A 80 -1.92 -8.01 -4.87
C ALA A 80 -0.87 -7.31 -5.72
N ILE A 81 0.12 -6.67 -5.08
CA ILE A 81 1.23 -5.98 -5.75
C ILE A 81 2.48 -6.85 -5.65
N GLN A 82 2.90 -7.41 -6.78
CA GLN A 82 4.09 -8.24 -6.89
C GLN A 82 5.21 -7.49 -7.63
N GLY A 83 6.45 -7.74 -7.27
CA GLY A 83 7.62 -7.16 -7.93
C GLY A 83 8.92 -7.47 -7.20
N ALA A 84 10.05 -7.26 -7.83
CA ALA A 84 11.38 -7.44 -7.25
C ALA A 84 11.62 -6.53 -6.04
N ALA A 85 12.63 -6.84 -5.22
CA ALA A 85 13.07 -5.94 -4.16
C ALA A 85 13.50 -4.59 -4.77
N GLY A 86 13.12 -3.48 -4.13
CA GLY A 86 13.43 -2.14 -4.65
C GLY A 86 12.55 -1.63 -5.80
N SER A 87 11.56 -2.38 -6.28
CA SER A 87 10.66 -1.94 -7.36
C SER A 87 9.63 -0.88 -6.95
N GLY A 88 9.66 -0.41 -5.71
CA GLY A 88 8.76 0.63 -5.22
C GLY A 88 7.37 0.15 -4.79
N LYS A 89 7.16 -1.17 -4.56
CA LYS A 89 5.85 -1.73 -4.15
C LYS A 89 5.24 -1.00 -2.96
N THR A 90 6.02 -0.76 -1.92
CA THR A 90 5.57 -0.06 -0.72
C THR A 90 5.18 1.39 -1.03
N SER A 91 6.02 2.09 -1.79
CA SER A 91 5.73 3.46 -2.22
C SER A 91 4.42 3.53 -3.02
N VAL A 92 4.23 2.62 -3.97
CA VAL A 92 2.99 2.52 -4.75
C VAL A 92 1.78 2.26 -3.85
N ALA A 93 1.90 1.36 -2.86
CA ALA A 93 0.83 1.07 -1.90
C ALA A 93 0.46 2.30 -1.06
N LEU A 94 1.45 3.05 -0.55
CA LEU A 94 1.21 4.26 0.23
C LEU A 94 0.59 5.38 -0.60
N HIS A 95 1.08 5.61 -1.83
CA HIS A 95 0.46 6.56 -2.75
C HIS A 95 -0.97 6.17 -3.12
N ARG A 96 -1.26 4.86 -3.22
CA ARG A 96 -2.62 4.38 -3.42
C ARG A 96 -3.52 4.72 -2.23
N ILE A 97 -3.06 4.52 -1.00
CA ILE A 97 -3.81 4.88 0.21
C ILE A 97 -4.13 6.38 0.18
N ALA A 98 -3.14 7.23 -0.03
CA ALA A 98 -3.34 8.68 -0.13
C ALA A 98 -4.31 9.05 -1.26
N TYR A 99 -4.20 8.39 -2.42
CA TYR A 99 -5.13 8.60 -3.54
C TYR A 99 -6.56 8.22 -3.17
N LEU A 100 -6.78 7.08 -2.53
CA LEU A 100 -8.10 6.61 -2.12
C LEU A 100 -8.72 7.53 -1.07
N LEU A 101 -7.97 7.96 -0.07
CA LEU A 101 -8.41 8.91 0.95
C LEU A 101 -8.80 10.26 0.34
N TYR A 102 -8.06 10.74 -0.64
CA TYR A 102 -8.40 11.96 -1.37
C TYR A 102 -9.62 11.78 -2.28
N HIS A 103 -9.70 10.68 -3.00
CA HIS A 103 -10.75 10.41 -4.00
C HIS A 103 -12.11 10.17 -3.36
N ASP A 104 -12.13 9.43 -2.25
CA ASP A 104 -13.35 9.07 -1.52
C ASP A 104 -13.41 9.68 -0.11
N ARG A 105 -12.96 10.91 0.01
CA ARG A 105 -12.87 11.65 1.28
C ARG A 105 -14.21 11.82 2.03
N GLU A 106 -15.33 11.59 1.37
CA GLU A 106 -16.65 11.64 1.99
C GLU A 106 -16.94 10.39 2.81
N HIS A 107 -16.45 9.20 2.37
CA HIS A 107 -16.72 7.92 3.00
C HIS A 107 -15.48 7.30 3.65
N LEU A 108 -14.28 7.57 3.13
CA LEU A 108 -13.02 7.01 3.61
C LEU A 108 -12.21 8.06 4.39
N LYS A 109 -11.87 7.72 5.63
CA LYS A 109 -11.03 8.55 6.51
C LYS A 109 -9.79 7.78 6.94
N SER A 110 -8.73 8.48 7.32
CA SER A 110 -7.48 7.88 7.84
C SER A 110 -7.74 6.88 8.98
N SER A 111 -8.76 7.15 9.82
CA SER A 111 -9.18 6.25 10.91
C SER A 111 -9.80 4.93 10.45
N ASN A 112 -10.21 4.82 9.18
CA ASN A 112 -10.75 3.59 8.59
C ASN A 112 -9.67 2.75 7.87
N VAL A 113 -8.42 3.20 7.90
CA VAL A 113 -7.28 2.53 7.25
C VAL A 113 -6.38 1.92 8.31
N LEU A 114 -6.03 0.66 8.13
CA LEU A 114 -5.05 -0.05 8.93
C LEU A 114 -3.92 -0.55 8.05
N ILE A 115 -2.69 -0.24 8.41
CA ILE A 115 -1.49 -0.76 7.77
C ILE A 115 -0.88 -1.81 8.68
N LEU A 116 -0.80 -3.06 8.19
CA LEU A 116 -0.08 -4.11 8.89
C LEU A 116 1.35 -4.18 8.34
N SER A 117 2.31 -3.85 9.17
CA SER A 117 3.74 -3.86 8.82
C SER A 117 4.46 -5.07 9.40
N PRO A 118 5.52 -5.55 8.76
CA PRO A 118 6.25 -6.72 9.24
C PRO A 118 7.15 -6.43 10.45
N ASN A 119 7.55 -5.19 10.68
CA ASN A 119 8.47 -4.78 11.75
C ASN A 119 8.49 -3.26 11.97
N SER A 120 9.13 -2.83 13.07
CA SER A 120 9.24 -1.42 13.47
C SER A 120 10.04 -0.55 12.49
N VAL A 121 11.02 -1.10 11.77
CA VAL A 121 11.79 -0.33 10.76
C VAL A 121 10.90 0.08 9.60
N PHE A 122 9.95 -0.79 9.24
CA PHE A 122 8.96 -0.51 8.23
C PHE A 122 7.94 0.54 8.72
N SER A 123 7.56 0.48 9.99
CA SER A 123 6.72 1.48 10.65
C SER A 123 7.35 2.87 10.59
N ASP A 124 8.63 2.98 10.92
CA ASP A 124 9.38 4.25 10.85
C ASP A 124 9.36 4.84 9.43
N TYR A 125 9.57 3.99 8.43
CA TYR A 125 9.51 4.43 7.02
C TYR A 125 8.11 4.98 6.66
N ILE A 126 7.05 4.28 7.04
CA ILE A 126 5.66 4.67 6.77
C ILE A 126 5.33 5.99 7.48
N SER A 127 5.73 6.14 8.75
CA SER A 127 5.46 7.33 9.55
C SER A 127 6.07 8.61 8.98
N HIS A 128 7.12 8.50 8.18
CA HIS A 128 7.73 9.65 7.49
C HIS A 128 7.05 9.95 6.15
N ILE A 129 6.65 8.93 5.42
CA ILE A 129 6.08 9.09 4.07
C ILE A 129 4.63 9.59 4.11
N LEU A 130 3.79 9.07 5.01
CA LEU A 130 2.38 9.46 5.05
C LEU A 130 2.15 10.96 5.28
N PRO A 131 2.85 11.64 6.21
CA PRO A 131 2.73 13.10 6.35
C PRO A 131 3.16 13.88 5.10
N GLU A 132 4.19 13.40 4.37
CA GLU A 132 4.60 14.00 3.10
C GLU A 132 3.51 13.91 2.02
N LEU A 133 2.66 12.88 2.10
CA LEU A 133 1.49 12.70 1.23
C LEU A 133 0.24 13.45 1.73
N GLY A 134 0.36 14.17 2.86
CA GLY A 134 -0.75 14.94 3.44
C GLY A 134 -1.68 14.10 4.31
N GLU A 135 -1.30 12.86 4.65
CA GLU A 135 -2.11 11.96 5.46
C GLU A 135 -1.51 11.78 6.84
N GLU A 136 -2.25 12.19 7.85
CA GLU A 136 -1.88 12.02 9.25
C GLU A 136 -2.86 11.04 9.94
N ASN A 137 -2.39 10.38 11.01
CA ASN A 137 -3.21 9.51 11.86
C ASN A 137 -3.72 8.21 11.22
N ILE A 138 -3.05 7.67 10.21
CA ILE A 138 -3.30 6.30 9.77
C ILE A 138 -2.73 5.33 10.80
N GLN A 139 -3.55 4.36 11.22
CA GLN A 139 -3.10 3.33 12.15
C GLN A 139 -2.14 2.37 11.45
N GLU A 140 -0.96 2.21 12.06
CA GLU A 140 0.04 1.25 11.62
C GLU A 140 0.47 0.40 12.81
N MET A 141 0.57 -0.91 12.63
CA MET A 141 1.03 -1.84 13.65
C MET A 141 1.48 -3.18 13.02
N SER A 142 2.20 -3.99 13.81
CA SER A 142 2.46 -5.38 13.41
C SER A 142 1.19 -6.22 13.51
N PHE A 143 1.17 -7.36 12.78
CA PHE A 143 0.07 -8.31 12.89
C PHE A 143 -0.05 -8.87 14.32
N ASP A 144 1.07 -9.13 14.99
CA ASP A 144 1.08 -9.65 16.36
C ASP A 144 0.42 -8.67 17.33
N LEU A 145 0.73 -7.37 17.21
CA LEU A 145 0.11 -6.32 18.02
C LEU A 145 -1.39 -6.20 17.72
N PHE A 146 -1.77 -6.30 16.45
CA PHE A 146 -3.18 -6.31 16.05
C PHE A 146 -3.91 -7.49 16.67
N ALA A 147 -3.39 -8.72 16.50
CA ALA A 147 -3.98 -9.93 17.07
C ALA A 147 -4.09 -9.87 18.60
N TYR A 148 -3.03 -9.42 19.28
CA TYR A 148 -3.06 -9.24 20.73
C TYR A 148 -4.15 -8.26 21.16
N ARG A 149 -4.31 -7.16 20.46
CA ARG A 149 -5.32 -6.14 20.78
C ARG A 149 -6.74 -6.69 20.60
N GLU A 150 -7.00 -7.41 19.52
CA GLU A 150 -8.33 -7.99 19.23
C GLU A 150 -8.67 -9.14 20.21
N LEU A 151 -7.67 -9.90 20.65
CA LEU A 151 -7.86 -11.02 21.57
C LEU A 151 -7.84 -10.62 23.04
N LYS A 152 -7.44 -9.38 23.34
CA LYS A 152 -7.35 -8.89 24.72
C LYS A 152 -8.71 -8.95 25.42
N GLY A 153 -8.73 -9.69 26.54
CA GLY A 153 -9.95 -9.92 27.34
C GLY A 153 -10.75 -11.15 26.92
N ILE A 154 -10.42 -11.79 25.81
CA ILE A 154 -10.98 -13.07 25.37
C ILE A 154 -10.01 -14.20 25.74
N VAL A 155 -8.73 -14.00 25.46
CA VAL A 155 -7.66 -14.96 25.76
C VAL A 155 -6.81 -14.41 26.90
N PRO A 156 -6.62 -15.15 28.01
CA PRO A 156 -5.91 -14.66 29.18
C PRO A 156 -4.40 -14.51 28.93
N ASP A 157 -3.84 -15.28 28.01
CA ASP A 157 -2.42 -15.28 27.67
C ASP A 157 -2.22 -15.66 26.20
N CYS A 158 -1.28 -14.99 25.53
CA CYS A 158 -0.90 -15.27 24.16
C CYS A 158 0.61 -15.44 24.08
N GLU A 159 1.05 -16.60 23.60
CA GLU A 159 2.46 -16.79 23.25
C GLU A 159 2.82 -15.87 22.07
N ASP A 160 3.94 -15.17 22.21
CA ASP A 160 4.51 -14.46 21.07
C ASP A 160 5.33 -15.39 20.17
N ARG A 161 5.76 -14.86 19.03
CA ARG A 161 6.57 -15.62 18.07
C ARG A 161 7.89 -16.13 18.65
N TYR A 162 8.47 -15.39 19.58
CA TYR A 162 9.74 -15.75 20.19
C TYR A 162 9.56 -16.82 21.27
N ASP A 163 8.53 -16.74 22.08
CA ASP A 163 8.17 -17.74 23.07
C ASP A 163 7.95 -19.10 22.41
N GLN A 164 7.24 -19.12 21.28
CA GLN A 164 7.00 -20.33 20.52
C GLN A 164 8.30 -20.92 19.93
N LEU A 165 9.14 -20.08 19.32
CA LEU A 165 10.41 -20.51 18.76
C LEU A 165 11.31 -21.09 19.86
N GLU A 166 11.41 -20.41 21.01
CA GLU A 166 12.19 -20.85 22.17
C GLU A 166 11.69 -22.18 22.72
N ARG A 167 10.37 -22.34 22.82
CA ARG A 167 9.73 -23.59 23.28
C ARG A 167 10.02 -24.74 22.32
N THR A 168 9.88 -24.53 21.02
CA THR A 168 10.18 -25.54 20.01
C THR A 168 11.64 -25.97 20.03
N MET A 169 12.56 -25.00 20.18
CA MET A 169 14.00 -25.28 20.25
C MET A 169 14.41 -26.00 21.56
N LYS A 170 13.81 -25.63 22.69
CA LYS A 170 14.16 -26.23 24.00
C LYS A 170 13.58 -27.63 24.19
N LEU A 171 12.36 -27.86 23.78
CA LEU A 171 11.67 -29.11 24.09
C LEU A 171 11.93 -30.20 23.07
N GLN A 172 12.29 -29.87 21.83
CA GLN A 172 12.52 -30.84 20.72
C GLN A 172 11.45 -31.96 20.69
N ASP A 173 10.20 -31.60 21.04
CA ASP A 173 9.11 -32.55 21.11
C ASP A 173 8.42 -32.61 19.73
N PRO A 174 8.46 -33.78 19.05
CA PRO A 174 7.85 -33.97 17.75
C PRO A 174 6.35 -33.67 17.74
N TYR A 175 5.65 -33.96 18.82
CA TYR A 175 4.20 -33.69 18.95
C TYR A 175 3.89 -32.18 18.93
N LEU A 176 4.70 -31.37 19.58
CA LEU A 176 4.52 -29.92 19.56
C LEU A 176 4.78 -29.35 18.16
N THR A 177 5.75 -29.87 17.45
CA THR A 177 6.07 -29.46 16.08
C THR A 177 4.93 -29.86 15.14
N GLU A 178 4.46 -31.10 15.19
CA GLU A 178 3.35 -31.60 14.38
C GLU A 178 2.07 -30.77 14.62
N ARG A 179 1.72 -30.51 15.88
CA ARG A 179 0.57 -29.68 16.24
C ARG A 179 0.68 -28.24 15.74
N PHE A 180 1.89 -27.71 15.69
CA PHE A 180 2.13 -26.36 15.16
C PHE A 180 1.96 -26.32 13.65
N GLU A 181 2.51 -27.30 12.93
CA GLU A 181 2.36 -27.44 11.49
C GLU A 181 0.89 -27.66 11.10
N GLU A 182 0.19 -28.50 11.84
CA GLU A 182 -1.23 -28.78 11.62
C GLU A 182 -2.09 -27.51 11.74
N LYS A 183 -1.84 -26.66 12.75
CA LYS A 183 -2.54 -25.39 12.94
C LYS A 183 -2.31 -24.37 11.81
N GLN A 184 -1.26 -24.52 11.02
CA GLN A 184 -0.95 -23.69 9.86
C GLN A 184 -1.48 -24.29 8.54
N SER A 185 -2.12 -25.45 8.59
CA SER A 185 -2.61 -26.15 7.41
C SER A 185 -3.99 -25.59 6.94
N GLU A 186 -4.25 -25.72 5.65
CA GLU A 186 -5.57 -25.42 5.08
C GLU A 186 -6.68 -26.28 5.72
N GLY A 187 -6.34 -27.53 6.11
CA GLY A 187 -7.27 -28.44 6.80
C GLY A 187 -7.72 -27.87 8.14
N PHE A 188 -6.84 -27.23 8.90
CA PHE A 188 -7.22 -26.58 10.15
C PHE A 188 -8.13 -25.37 9.93
N VAL A 189 -7.87 -24.57 8.90
CA VAL A 189 -8.76 -23.45 8.51
C VAL A 189 -10.14 -23.97 8.18
N GLY A 190 -10.26 -25.03 7.37
CA GLY A 190 -11.54 -25.64 7.03
C GLY A 190 -12.29 -26.23 8.24
N MET A 191 -11.56 -26.81 9.22
CA MET A 191 -12.17 -27.25 10.50
C MET A 191 -12.71 -26.06 11.31
N MET A 192 -12.00 -24.95 11.37
CA MET A 192 -12.44 -23.73 12.07
C MET A 192 -13.68 -23.13 11.42
N GLU A 193 -13.69 -23.01 10.09
CA GLU A 193 -14.85 -22.52 9.33
C GLU A 193 -16.08 -23.41 9.55
N GLY A 194 -15.92 -24.73 9.49
CA GLY A 194 -17.01 -25.68 9.75
C GLY A 194 -17.50 -25.66 11.20
N PHE A 195 -16.63 -25.35 12.17
CA PHE A 195 -17.01 -25.17 13.55
C PHE A 195 -17.81 -23.87 13.75
N LEU A 196 -17.36 -22.77 13.15
CA LEU A 196 -18.08 -21.49 13.21
C LEU A 196 -19.46 -21.58 12.57
N ALA A 197 -19.59 -22.22 11.41
CA ALA A 197 -20.89 -22.43 10.75
C ALA A 197 -21.87 -23.19 11.65
N ARG A 198 -21.39 -24.22 12.36
CA ARG A 198 -22.25 -24.96 13.32
C ARG A 198 -22.66 -24.11 14.52
N LEU A 199 -21.75 -23.27 15.03
CA LEU A 199 -22.10 -22.36 16.14
C LEU A 199 -23.14 -21.32 15.70
N GLU A 200 -23.04 -20.80 14.49
CA GLU A 200 -24.04 -19.88 13.94
C GLU A 200 -25.41 -20.54 13.84
N ASP A 201 -25.48 -21.76 13.35
CA ASP A 201 -26.76 -22.55 13.28
C ASP A 201 -27.34 -22.79 14.67
N GLU A 202 -26.50 -23.18 15.65
CA GLU A 202 -26.95 -23.46 17.05
C GLU A 202 -27.40 -22.19 17.80
N LEU A 203 -26.91 -20.99 17.39
CA LEU A 203 -27.30 -19.72 18.01
C LEU A 203 -28.56 -19.10 17.36
N MET A 204 -28.96 -19.60 16.19
CA MET A 204 -30.15 -19.12 15.46
C MET A 204 -31.40 -19.94 15.73
N ASP A 205 -31.28 -21.12 16.36
CA ASP A 205 -32.37 -21.96 16.85
C ASP A 205 -32.75 -21.64 18.32
#